data_a517264aa19810fba640158f31b2309b
#
_entry.id   a517264aa19810fba640158f31b2309b
#
_cell.length_a   1.000
_cell.length_b   1.000
_cell.length_c   1.000
_cell.angle_alpha   90.00
_cell.angle_beta   90.00
_cell.angle_gamma   90.00
#
_symmetry.space_group_name_H-M   'P 1'
#
loop_
_entity.id
_entity.type
_entity.pdbx_description
1 polymer ?
#
loop_
_entity_poly.entity_id
_entity_poly.type
_entity_poly.pdbx_seq_one_letter_code
_entity_poly.pdbx_strand_id
1 'polypeptide(L)'
;SKHSKSSIRSVLSYKTINLMPGASYSTSSTIFLGPKDPEVLEKFGKNFATAHDLGWFGWLAGPLEKLLKMSYGFVNNYGIAIIFITLLIRIIFLPLTIKSMMSMKKMQSKMALMKPKLDAVKEQYKDDKTTQNSEIMKLYSKEGVNPLSSLSGCLPMLVQIPVFVALYNVLLYSLDLRHSEFLWISDLSSPEMLFDIPGTGIPFRVLPLVMGISWFLTQKLTPPNPGADEFQTKIFQYMPIMFTIMFWGLPSGLILYWTISNVIS
;
A
#
# COMPACT_ATOMS: atom_id res chain seq x y z
N SER A 1 31.40 18.98 -8.80
CA SER A 1 30.16 18.24 -9.09
C SER A 1 30.10 17.96 -10.59
N LYS A 2 30.34 16.70 -11.00
CA LYS A 2 30.11 16.25 -12.37
C LYS A 2 28.63 16.01 -12.57
N HIS A 3 27.91 16.94 -13.20
CA HIS A 3 26.60 16.67 -13.74
C HIS A 3 26.73 15.65 -14.87
N SER A 4 26.36 14.41 -14.62
CA SER A 4 26.15 13.41 -15.66
C SER A 4 24.96 13.90 -16.51
N LYS A 5 25.23 14.35 -17.74
CA LYS A 5 24.19 14.63 -18.73
C LYS A 5 23.61 13.29 -19.18
N SER A 6 22.52 12.85 -18.56
CA SER A 6 21.74 11.75 -19.10
C SER A 6 20.95 12.24 -20.30
N SER A 7 21.27 11.77 -21.50
CA SER A 7 20.48 12.02 -22.70
C SER A 7 19.50 10.88 -22.90
N ILE A 8 18.21 11.22 -23.03
CA ILE A 8 17.16 10.26 -23.41
C ILE A 8 17.03 10.30 -24.92
N ARG A 9 17.18 9.16 -25.58
CA ARG A 9 17.00 9.01 -27.02
C ARG A 9 15.76 8.13 -27.28
N SER A 10 14.76 8.68 -27.94
CA SER A 10 13.60 7.93 -28.44
C SER A 10 13.80 7.64 -29.92
N VAL A 11 13.56 6.40 -30.33
CA VAL A 11 13.67 5.97 -31.73
C VAL A 11 12.30 5.45 -32.16
N LEU A 12 11.76 6.04 -33.23
CA LEU A 12 10.58 5.56 -33.92
C LEU A 12 11.03 4.67 -35.08
N SER A 13 10.68 3.39 -35.05
CA SER A 13 10.95 2.47 -36.15
C SER A 13 9.66 2.09 -36.85
N TYR A 14 9.67 2.21 -38.18
CA TYR A 14 8.57 1.83 -39.03
C TYR A 14 8.87 0.50 -39.71
N LYS A 15 7.83 -0.21 -40.15
CA LYS A 15 8.00 -1.41 -40.99
C LYS A 15 8.73 -1.02 -42.30
N THR A 16 9.59 -1.89 -42.78
CA THR A 16 10.23 -1.72 -44.08
C THR A 16 9.16 -1.59 -45.17
N ILE A 17 9.25 -0.53 -45.96
CA ILE A 17 8.34 -0.23 -47.05
C ILE A 17 9.15 -0.35 -48.34
N ASN A 18 8.73 -1.23 -49.25
CA ASN A 18 9.29 -1.34 -50.57
C ASN A 18 8.58 -0.36 -51.52
N LEU A 19 9.30 0.65 -51.99
CA LEU A 19 8.78 1.61 -52.93
C LEU A 19 9.23 1.24 -54.34
N MET A 20 8.28 1.27 -55.28
CA MET A 20 8.58 1.17 -56.69
C MET A 20 9.28 2.42 -57.24
N PRO A 21 10.08 2.32 -58.27
CA PRO A 21 10.69 3.51 -58.88
C PRO A 21 9.63 4.56 -59.24
N GLY A 22 9.82 5.79 -58.74
CA GLY A 22 8.89 6.92 -58.95
C GLY A 22 7.73 7.02 -57.96
N ALA A 23 7.55 6.03 -57.03
CA ALA A 23 6.54 6.13 -55.99
C ALA A 23 7.09 6.90 -54.76
N SER A 24 6.24 7.71 -54.15
CA SER A 24 6.53 8.43 -52.91
C SER A 24 5.63 7.92 -51.76
N TYR A 25 6.18 7.84 -50.58
CA TYR A 25 5.45 7.52 -49.34
C TYR A 25 5.69 8.63 -48.34
N SER A 26 4.61 9.16 -47.76
CA SER A 26 4.68 10.15 -46.69
C SER A 26 4.00 9.58 -45.44
N THR A 27 4.63 9.78 -44.29
CA THR A 27 4.04 9.46 -42.98
C THR A 27 4.10 10.68 -42.09
N SER A 28 3.06 10.87 -41.31
CA SER A 28 2.98 11.92 -40.30
C SER A 28 3.00 11.30 -38.92
N SER A 29 3.76 11.87 -38.00
CA SER A 29 3.82 11.46 -36.60
C SER A 29 3.56 12.65 -35.69
N THR A 30 2.73 12.44 -34.68
CA THR A 30 2.49 13.46 -33.66
C THR A 30 3.27 13.07 -32.41
N ILE A 31 4.12 14.00 -31.95
CA ILE A 31 4.91 13.80 -30.72
C ILE A 31 4.34 14.76 -29.67
N PHE A 32 3.93 14.22 -28.54
CA PHE A 32 3.53 15.00 -27.37
C PHE A 32 4.71 15.09 -26.38
N LEU A 33 5.10 16.30 -26.04
CA LEU A 33 6.09 16.61 -25.02
C LEU A 33 5.40 17.44 -23.94
N GLY A 34 5.09 16.82 -22.82
CA GLY A 34 4.36 17.48 -21.75
C GLY A 34 4.06 16.55 -20.58
N PRO A 35 3.38 17.08 -19.56
CA PRO A 35 2.98 16.30 -18.41
C PRO A 35 1.97 15.20 -18.78
N LYS A 36 2.05 14.05 -18.12
CA LYS A 36 1.08 12.94 -18.29
C LYS A 36 -0.23 13.21 -17.52
N ASP A 37 -0.80 14.39 -17.74
CA ASP A 37 -2.09 14.75 -17.17
C ASP A 37 -3.22 14.14 -18.01
N PRO A 38 -4.16 13.38 -17.42
CA PRO A 38 -5.26 12.76 -18.14
C PRO A 38 -6.09 13.76 -18.94
N GLU A 39 -6.40 14.92 -18.36
CA GLU A 39 -7.23 15.96 -19.01
C GLU A 39 -6.53 16.58 -20.22
N VAL A 40 -5.20 16.69 -20.16
CA VAL A 40 -4.39 17.20 -21.27
C VAL A 40 -4.27 16.13 -22.35
N LEU A 41 -3.99 14.87 -21.96
CA LEU A 41 -3.80 13.76 -22.89
C LEU A 41 -5.07 13.41 -23.67
N GLU A 42 -6.24 13.50 -23.06
CA GLU A 42 -7.52 13.27 -23.73
C GLU A 42 -7.78 14.21 -24.91
N LYS A 43 -7.29 15.46 -24.83
CA LYS A 43 -7.40 16.45 -25.91
C LYS A 43 -6.65 16.04 -27.18
N PHE A 44 -5.61 15.21 -27.04
CA PHE A 44 -4.81 14.71 -28.17
C PHE A 44 -5.30 13.38 -28.74
N GLY A 45 -6.35 12.79 -28.15
CA GLY A 45 -7.01 11.58 -28.62
C GLY A 45 -6.77 10.35 -27.72
N LYS A 46 -7.58 9.32 -27.96
CA LYS A 46 -7.62 8.10 -27.09
C LYS A 46 -6.28 7.38 -26.95
N ASN A 47 -5.43 7.44 -27.97
CA ASN A 47 -4.11 6.78 -27.93
C ASN A 47 -3.13 7.45 -26.93
N PHE A 48 -3.29 8.73 -26.68
CA PHE A 48 -2.48 9.45 -25.71
C PHE A 48 -3.00 9.25 -24.27
N ALA A 49 -4.30 9.08 -24.09
CA ALA A 49 -4.90 8.80 -22.79
C ALA A 49 -4.38 7.49 -22.18
N THR A 50 -4.01 6.50 -23.00
CA THR A 50 -3.42 5.24 -22.52
C THR A 50 -2.03 5.40 -21.88
N ALA A 51 -1.37 6.54 -22.11
CA ALA A 51 -0.09 6.85 -21.49
C ALA A 51 -0.21 7.13 -19.96
N HIS A 52 -1.41 7.46 -19.48
CA HIS A 52 -1.75 7.56 -18.07
C HIS A 52 -2.18 6.17 -17.55
N ASP A 53 -1.21 5.29 -17.38
CA ASP A 53 -1.44 3.94 -16.88
C ASP A 53 -1.27 3.90 -15.36
N LEU A 54 -2.38 3.71 -14.65
CA LEU A 54 -2.42 3.57 -13.19
C LEU A 54 -2.16 2.12 -12.73
N GLY A 55 -1.71 1.26 -13.64
CA GLY A 55 -1.33 -0.11 -13.36
C GLY A 55 -2.53 -1.05 -13.11
N TRP A 56 -2.23 -2.20 -12.55
CA TRP A 56 -3.19 -3.31 -12.41
C TRP A 56 -4.45 -2.96 -11.61
N PHE A 57 -4.31 -2.04 -10.67
CA PHE A 57 -5.44 -1.50 -9.88
C PHE A 57 -5.99 -0.17 -10.43
N GLY A 58 -5.78 0.12 -11.72
CA GLY A 58 -6.26 1.34 -12.37
C GLY A 58 -7.77 1.56 -12.23
N TRP A 59 -8.55 0.47 -12.20
CA TRP A 59 -9.99 0.49 -11.95
C TRP A 59 -10.37 1.09 -10.58
N LEU A 60 -9.48 0.96 -9.58
CA LEU A 60 -9.64 1.56 -8.25
C LEU A 60 -8.93 2.91 -8.15
N ALA A 61 -7.76 3.03 -8.78
CA ALA A 61 -6.95 4.24 -8.76
C ALA A 61 -7.65 5.43 -9.45
N GLY A 62 -8.31 5.22 -10.59
CA GLY A 62 -9.03 6.27 -11.30
C GLY A 62 -10.14 6.96 -10.46
N PRO A 63 -11.06 6.23 -9.84
CA PRO A 63 -12.02 6.81 -8.89
C PRO A 63 -11.36 7.52 -7.71
N LEU A 64 -10.25 6.97 -7.16
CA LEU A 64 -9.52 7.61 -6.06
C LEU A 64 -8.86 8.92 -6.48
N GLU A 65 -8.30 8.99 -7.69
CA GLU A 65 -7.74 10.22 -8.24
C GLU A 65 -8.81 11.30 -8.41
N LYS A 66 -9.96 10.95 -8.98
CA LYS A 66 -11.11 11.87 -9.10
C LYS A 66 -11.60 12.36 -7.74
N LEU A 67 -11.69 11.47 -6.76
CA LEU A 67 -12.04 11.81 -5.38
C LEU A 67 -11.01 12.76 -4.75
N LEU A 68 -9.71 12.54 -5.01
CA LEU A 68 -8.64 13.41 -4.53
C LEU A 68 -8.78 14.83 -5.10
N LYS A 69 -8.96 14.95 -6.41
CA LYS A 69 -9.18 16.25 -7.09
C LYS A 69 -10.44 16.93 -6.59
N MET A 70 -11.53 16.19 -6.44
CA MET A 70 -12.79 16.72 -5.91
C MET A 70 -12.64 17.21 -4.47
N SER A 71 -11.98 16.43 -3.61
CA SER A 71 -11.73 16.82 -2.22
C SER A 71 -10.85 18.06 -2.13
N TYR A 72 -9.84 18.19 -2.99
CA TYR A 72 -9.01 19.36 -3.08
C TYR A 72 -9.83 20.62 -3.43
N GLY A 73 -10.80 20.50 -4.35
CA GLY A 73 -11.69 21.60 -4.72
C GLY A 73 -12.49 22.19 -3.55
N PHE A 74 -12.70 21.41 -2.46
CA PHE A 74 -13.37 21.90 -1.25
C PHE A 74 -12.42 22.47 -0.23
N VAL A 75 -11.24 21.89 -0.06
CA VAL A 75 -10.33 22.20 1.06
C VAL A 75 -9.07 22.95 0.64
N ASN A 76 -8.78 23.05 -0.65
CA ASN A 76 -7.60 23.71 -1.22
C ASN A 76 -6.25 23.26 -0.61
N ASN A 77 -6.19 22.03 -0.08
CA ASN A 77 -4.99 21.43 0.48
C ASN A 77 -4.98 19.92 0.26
N TYR A 78 -3.95 19.39 -0.41
CA TYR A 78 -3.85 17.97 -0.73
C TYR A 78 -3.61 17.10 0.48
N GLY A 79 -2.93 17.56 1.53
CA GLY A 79 -2.77 16.81 2.78
C GLY A 79 -4.11 16.57 3.48
N ILE A 80 -4.96 17.60 3.54
CA ILE A 80 -6.33 17.47 4.08
C ILE A 80 -7.19 16.60 3.16
N ALA A 81 -7.04 16.72 1.83
CA ALA A 81 -7.74 15.87 0.88
C ALA A 81 -7.38 14.37 1.07
N ILE A 82 -6.11 14.05 1.32
CA ILE A 82 -5.66 12.68 1.63
C ILE A 82 -6.31 12.18 2.93
N ILE A 83 -6.36 13.01 3.97
CA ILE A 83 -7.03 12.66 5.24
C ILE A 83 -8.51 12.38 4.99
N PHE A 84 -9.19 13.25 4.25
CA PHE A 84 -10.61 13.10 3.93
C PHE A 84 -10.89 11.80 3.17
N ILE A 85 -10.10 11.49 2.13
CA ILE A 85 -10.23 10.22 1.38
C ILE A 85 -9.97 9.02 2.30
N THR A 86 -8.97 9.12 3.19
CA THR A 86 -8.69 8.06 4.16
C THR A 86 -9.90 7.78 5.04
N LEU A 87 -10.53 8.82 5.56
CA LEU A 87 -11.76 8.72 6.34
C LEU A 87 -12.90 8.07 5.53
N LEU A 88 -13.09 8.52 4.29
CA LEU A 88 -14.14 7.99 3.41
C LEU A 88 -13.92 6.49 3.14
N ILE A 89 -12.71 6.10 2.78
CA ILE A 89 -12.35 4.70 2.57
C ILE A 89 -12.63 3.87 3.84
N ARG A 90 -12.25 4.38 5.01
CA ARG A 90 -12.49 3.71 6.29
C ARG A 90 -13.97 3.55 6.58
N ILE A 91 -14.79 4.54 6.31
CA ILE A 91 -16.25 4.47 6.47
C ILE A 91 -16.85 3.41 5.54
N ILE A 92 -16.42 3.39 4.26
CA ILE A 92 -16.90 2.40 3.29
C ILE A 92 -16.56 0.97 3.73
N PHE A 93 -15.34 0.75 4.23
CA PHE A 93 -14.89 -0.57 4.69
C PHE A 93 -15.25 -0.88 6.14
N LEU A 94 -15.86 0.05 6.88
CA LEU A 94 -16.23 -0.13 8.29
C LEU A 94 -17.09 -1.40 8.54
N PRO A 95 -18.17 -1.67 7.78
CA PRO A 95 -18.98 -2.87 8.01
C PRO A 95 -18.19 -4.17 7.81
N LEU A 96 -17.29 -4.19 6.83
CA LEU A 96 -16.41 -5.33 6.59
C LEU A 96 -15.40 -5.52 7.72
N THR A 97 -14.80 -4.42 8.19
CA THR A 97 -13.84 -4.40 9.30
C THR A 97 -14.49 -4.89 10.60
N ILE A 98 -15.67 -4.39 10.95
CA ILE A 98 -16.42 -4.82 12.15
C ILE A 98 -16.72 -6.32 12.07
N LYS A 99 -17.20 -6.81 10.93
CA LYS A 99 -17.52 -8.24 10.74
C LYS A 99 -16.25 -9.10 10.88
N SER A 100 -15.14 -8.67 10.33
CA SER A 100 -13.84 -9.34 10.46
C SER A 100 -13.36 -9.37 11.92
N MET A 101 -13.44 -8.25 12.64
CA MET A 101 -13.06 -8.16 14.06
C MET A 101 -13.95 -9.06 14.95
N MET A 102 -15.25 -9.10 14.70
CA MET A 102 -16.16 -9.99 15.43
C MET A 102 -15.83 -11.46 15.18
N SER A 103 -15.55 -11.84 13.93
CA SER A 103 -15.10 -13.19 13.57
C SER A 103 -13.79 -13.56 14.27
N MET A 104 -12.83 -12.63 14.28
CA MET A 104 -11.55 -12.82 14.96
C MET A 104 -11.70 -12.98 16.47
N LYS A 105 -12.52 -12.16 17.14
CA LYS A 105 -12.82 -12.30 18.58
C LYS A 105 -13.45 -13.65 18.89
N LYS A 106 -14.42 -14.11 18.09
CA LYS A 106 -15.05 -15.43 18.27
C LYS A 106 -14.03 -16.56 18.13
N MET A 107 -13.11 -16.44 17.17
CA MET A 107 -12.04 -17.42 16.99
C MET A 107 -11.07 -17.39 18.17
N GLN A 108 -10.64 -16.21 18.61
CA GLN A 108 -9.74 -16.07 19.78
C GLN A 108 -10.33 -16.71 21.03
N SER A 109 -11.61 -16.54 21.29
CA SER A 109 -12.30 -17.19 22.43
C SER A 109 -12.25 -18.70 22.31
N LYS A 110 -12.52 -19.27 21.13
CA LYS A 110 -12.41 -20.72 20.90
C LYS A 110 -10.96 -21.22 21.08
N MET A 111 -9.99 -20.52 20.53
CA MET A 111 -8.59 -20.86 20.63
C MET A 111 -8.06 -20.77 22.07
N ALA A 112 -8.54 -19.80 22.86
CA ALA A 112 -8.20 -19.69 24.28
C ALA A 112 -8.69 -20.92 25.07
N LEU A 113 -9.89 -21.42 24.80
CA LEU A 113 -10.43 -22.64 25.41
C LEU A 113 -9.66 -23.90 24.97
N MET A 114 -9.14 -23.91 23.75
CA MET A 114 -8.35 -25.04 23.21
C MET A 114 -6.89 -25.01 23.62
N LYS A 115 -6.39 -23.89 24.12
CA LYS A 115 -4.96 -23.72 24.45
C LYS A 115 -4.40 -24.85 25.31
N PRO A 116 -5.01 -25.30 26.44
CA PRO A 116 -4.48 -26.40 27.24
C PRO A 116 -4.38 -27.71 26.46
N LYS A 117 -5.34 -27.98 25.55
CA LYS A 117 -5.30 -29.18 24.69
C LYS A 117 -4.18 -29.08 23.64
N LEU A 118 -3.97 -27.90 23.07
CA LEU A 118 -2.91 -27.61 22.10
C LEU A 118 -1.53 -27.74 22.74
N ASP A 119 -1.36 -27.23 23.98
CA ASP A 119 -0.12 -27.30 24.70
C ASP A 119 0.21 -28.75 25.06
N ALA A 120 -0.78 -29.56 25.45
CA ALA A 120 -0.59 -31.00 25.71
C ALA A 120 -0.15 -31.75 24.44
N VAL A 121 -0.74 -31.48 23.28
CA VAL A 121 -0.32 -32.10 22.01
C VAL A 121 1.10 -31.65 21.63
N LYS A 122 1.44 -30.37 21.83
CA LYS A 122 2.78 -29.85 21.55
C LYS A 122 3.87 -30.52 22.45
N GLU A 123 3.55 -30.75 23.67
CA GLU A 123 4.45 -31.44 24.64
C GLU A 123 4.61 -32.92 24.28
N GLN A 124 3.48 -33.62 24.01
CA GLN A 124 3.46 -35.04 23.69
C GLN A 124 4.24 -35.38 22.42
N TYR A 125 4.18 -34.52 21.40
CA TYR A 125 4.84 -34.76 20.11
C TYR A 125 5.96 -33.74 19.82
N LYS A 126 6.74 -33.41 20.88
CA LYS A 126 7.79 -32.39 20.80
C LYS A 126 8.87 -32.69 19.76
N ASP A 127 9.21 -33.98 19.63
CA ASP A 127 10.28 -34.45 18.74
C ASP A 127 9.79 -34.85 17.34
N ASP A 128 8.48 -34.99 17.14
CA ASP A 128 7.88 -35.34 15.86
C ASP A 128 6.92 -34.21 15.38
N LYS A 129 7.47 -33.26 14.65
CA LYS A 129 6.73 -32.11 14.11
C LYS A 129 5.64 -32.50 13.11
N THR A 130 5.82 -33.62 12.41
CA THR A 130 4.85 -34.09 11.40
C THR A 130 3.59 -34.61 12.08
N THR A 131 3.75 -35.48 13.04
CA THR A 131 2.65 -36.03 13.88
C THR A 131 2.01 -34.92 14.72
N GLN A 132 2.80 -34.02 15.30
CA GLN A 132 2.32 -32.84 16.03
C GLN A 132 1.34 -32.01 15.21
N ASN A 133 1.75 -31.63 13.99
CA ASN A 133 0.89 -30.84 13.09
C ASN A 133 -0.40 -31.60 12.69
N SER A 134 -0.29 -32.90 12.44
CA SER A 134 -1.44 -33.74 12.12
C SER A 134 -2.46 -33.78 13.27
N GLU A 135 -1.99 -33.98 14.50
CA GLU A 135 -2.87 -34.03 15.70
C GLU A 135 -3.48 -32.66 16.01
N ILE A 136 -2.73 -31.56 15.83
CA ILE A 136 -3.26 -30.19 15.92
C ILE A 136 -4.38 -29.97 14.90
N MET A 137 -4.20 -30.40 13.65
CA MET A 137 -5.24 -30.28 12.61
C MET A 137 -6.48 -31.12 12.93
N LYS A 138 -6.31 -32.34 13.47
CA LYS A 138 -7.42 -33.17 13.93
C LYS A 138 -8.18 -32.50 15.07
N LEU A 139 -7.43 -31.89 16.01
CA LEU A 139 -8.04 -31.14 17.13
C LEU A 139 -8.86 -29.95 16.63
N TYR A 140 -8.35 -29.18 15.66
CA TYR A 140 -9.10 -28.08 15.03
C TYR A 140 -10.38 -28.59 14.35
N SER A 141 -10.28 -29.68 13.60
CA SER A 141 -11.44 -30.28 12.92
C SER A 141 -12.49 -30.77 13.93
N LYS A 142 -12.08 -31.42 15.00
CA LYS A 142 -12.96 -31.93 16.07
C LYS A 142 -13.73 -30.83 16.81
N GLU A 143 -13.07 -29.69 17.04
CA GLU A 143 -13.68 -28.55 17.73
C GLU A 143 -14.39 -27.58 16.75
N GLY A 144 -14.49 -27.94 15.48
CA GLY A 144 -15.14 -27.13 14.45
C GLY A 144 -14.46 -25.77 14.23
N VAL A 145 -13.15 -25.73 14.37
CA VAL A 145 -12.31 -24.57 14.08
C VAL A 145 -11.68 -24.77 12.70
N ASN A 146 -12.09 -23.94 11.74
CA ASN A 146 -11.45 -23.98 10.43
C ASN A 146 -10.07 -23.34 10.55
N PRO A 147 -8.96 -24.05 10.20
CA PRO A 147 -7.61 -23.48 10.23
C PRO A 147 -7.46 -22.26 9.31
N LEU A 148 -8.23 -22.17 8.23
CA LEU A 148 -8.28 -20.97 7.39
C LEU A 148 -8.90 -19.76 8.11
N SER A 149 -9.67 -19.96 9.17
CA SER A 149 -10.20 -18.85 9.96
C SER A 149 -9.13 -18.11 10.76
N SER A 150 -7.95 -18.70 10.94
CA SER A 150 -6.78 -17.98 11.49
C SER A 150 -6.30 -16.87 10.56
N LEU A 151 -6.56 -17.00 9.26
CA LEU A 151 -6.30 -15.95 8.26
C LEU A 151 -7.30 -14.80 8.32
N SER A 152 -8.42 -14.94 9.05
CA SER A 152 -9.38 -13.84 9.21
C SER A 152 -8.76 -12.62 9.91
N GLY A 153 -7.71 -12.81 10.69
CA GLY A 153 -6.94 -11.73 11.33
C GLY A 153 -6.15 -10.88 10.33
N CYS A 154 -5.72 -11.43 9.19
CA CYS A 154 -5.03 -10.68 8.14
C CYS A 154 -5.98 -10.18 7.04
N LEU A 155 -7.26 -10.50 7.08
CA LEU A 155 -8.24 -10.07 6.08
C LEU A 155 -8.28 -8.55 5.89
N PRO A 156 -8.26 -7.71 6.96
CA PRO A 156 -8.16 -6.26 6.79
C PRO A 156 -6.92 -5.84 6.00
N MET A 157 -5.79 -6.50 6.23
CA MET A 157 -4.54 -6.24 5.51
C MET A 157 -4.64 -6.64 4.03
N LEU A 158 -5.28 -7.76 3.71
CA LEU A 158 -5.48 -8.19 2.32
C LEU A 158 -6.37 -7.22 1.54
N VAL A 159 -7.40 -6.67 2.16
CA VAL A 159 -8.25 -5.62 1.56
C VAL A 159 -7.48 -4.30 1.42
N GLN A 160 -6.56 -4.02 2.33
CA GLN A 160 -5.75 -2.81 2.33
C GLN A 160 -4.74 -2.78 1.17
N ILE A 161 -4.19 -3.93 0.74
CA ILE A 161 -3.16 -3.99 -0.30
C ILE A 161 -3.63 -3.37 -1.63
N PRO A 162 -4.79 -3.74 -2.21
CA PRO A 162 -5.30 -3.10 -3.42
C PRO A 162 -5.48 -1.58 -3.27
N VAL A 163 -6.02 -1.13 -2.14
CA VAL A 163 -6.21 0.31 -1.85
C VAL A 163 -4.87 1.02 -1.75
N PHE A 164 -3.90 0.40 -1.06
CA PHE A 164 -2.55 0.92 -0.93
C PHE A 164 -1.85 1.08 -2.28
N VAL A 165 -1.88 0.04 -3.13
CA VAL A 165 -1.24 0.07 -4.46
C VAL A 165 -1.94 1.09 -5.38
N ALA A 166 -3.27 1.15 -5.35
CA ALA A 166 -4.02 2.13 -6.11
C ALA A 166 -3.67 3.56 -5.69
N LEU A 167 -3.66 3.83 -4.38
CA LEU A 167 -3.32 5.14 -3.85
C LEU A 167 -1.85 5.49 -4.08
N TYR A 168 -0.94 4.52 -3.95
CA TYR A 168 0.47 4.70 -4.28
C TYR A 168 0.65 5.18 -5.73
N ASN A 169 -0.03 4.54 -6.69
CA ASN A 169 0.02 4.94 -8.09
C ASN A 169 -0.56 6.34 -8.28
N VAL A 170 -1.70 6.64 -7.67
CA VAL A 170 -2.30 7.99 -7.74
C VAL A 170 -1.32 9.04 -7.22
N LEU A 171 -0.74 8.83 -6.02
CA LEU A 171 0.14 9.80 -5.39
C LEU A 171 1.49 9.94 -6.10
N LEU A 172 2.01 8.85 -6.70
CA LEU A 172 3.28 8.84 -7.43
C LEU A 172 3.16 9.55 -8.79
N TYR A 173 2.05 9.33 -9.49
CA TYR A 173 1.85 9.83 -10.86
C TYR A 173 1.08 11.14 -10.92
N SER A 174 0.42 11.56 -9.83
CA SER A 174 -0.28 12.84 -9.77
C SER A 174 0.69 14.00 -9.84
N LEU A 175 0.49 14.85 -10.82
CA LEU A 175 1.27 16.09 -10.97
C LEU A 175 0.85 17.14 -9.94
N ASP A 176 -0.39 17.08 -9.52
CA ASP A 176 -1.00 18.05 -8.61
C ASP A 176 -0.42 17.98 -7.18
N LEU A 177 0.14 16.80 -6.81
CA LEU A 177 0.78 16.62 -5.51
C LEU A 177 2.22 17.11 -5.45
N ARG A 178 2.84 17.36 -6.61
CA ARG A 178 4.20 17.88 -6.65
C ARG A 178 4.25 19.27 -6.06
N HIS A 179 5.18 19.44 -5.09
CA HIS A 179 5.33 20.69 -4.33
C HIS A 179 4.09 21.12 -3.55
N SER A 180 3.15 20.17 -3.29
CA SER A 180 2.02 20.42 -2.40
C SER A 180 2.47 20.28 -0.96
N GLU A 181 2.36 21.36 -0.21
CA GLU A 181 2.79 21.45 1.19
C GLU A 181 1.69 20.97 2.13
N PHE A 182 2.10 20.34 3.22
CA PHE A 182 1.22 19.99 4.33
C PHE A 182 1.96 19.96 5.66
N LEU A 183 1.58 20.81 6.60
CA LEU A 183 2.26 21.02 7.89
C LEU A 183 3.76 21.32 7.67
N TRP A 184 4.65 20.42 8.08
CA TRP A 184 6.10 20.52 7.89
C TRP A 184 6.60 19.83 6.61
N ILE A 185 5.69 19.22 5.86
CA ILE A 185 6.03 18.50 4.63
C ILE A 185 5.98 19.49 3.47
N SER A 186 7.08 19.66 2.76
CA SER A 186 7.21 20.57 1.62
C SER A 186 6.73 19.97 0.29
N ASP A 187 6.64 18.64 0.21
CA ASP A 187 6.21 17.93 -1.00
C ASP A 187 5.59 16.57 -0.65
N LEU A 188 4.30 16.45 -0.90
CA LEU A 188 3.56 15.20 -0.64
C LEU A 188 3.87 14.08 -1.65
N SER A 189 4.41 14.42 -2.83
CA SER A 189 4.78 13.44 -3.85
C SER A 189 6.17 12.85 -3.66
N SER A 190 6.98 13.43 -2.79
CA SER A 190 8.34 12.99 -2.49
C SER A 190 8.49 12.53 -1.03
N PRO A 191 9.57 11.79 -0.72
CA PRO A 191 9.87 11.44 0.66
C PRO A 191 10.15 12.69 1.49
N GLU A 192 9.61 12.75 2.70
CA GLU A 192 9.86 13.84 3.65
C GLU A 192 11.35 14.01 3.90
N MET A 193 11.79 15.24 3.99
CA MET A 193 13.16 15.59 4.35
C MET A 193 13.14 16.82 5.25
N LEU A 194 13.35 16.63 6.54
CA LEU A 194 13.39 17.72 7.50
C LEU A 194 14.78 18.36 7.54
N PHE A 195 15.82 17.53 7.70
CA PHE A 195 17.23 17.88 7.65
C PHE A 195 18.07 16.62 7.44
N ASP A 196 19.32 16.80 7.02
CA ASP A 196 20.28 15.70 6.94
C ASP A 196 20.97 15.51 8.29
N ILE A 197 21.08 14.26 8.74
CA ILE A 197 21.80 13.94 9.97
C ILE A 197 23.27 14.20 9.74
N PRO A 198 23.91 15.12 10.51
CA PRO A 198 25.31 15.49 10.30
C PRO A 198 26.25 14.28 10.28
N GLY A 199 27.07 14.18 9.25
CA GLY A 199 28.08 13.12 9.10
C GLY A 199 27.59 11.79 8.54
N THR A 200 26.28 11.59 8.35
CA THR A 200 25.73 10.31 7.84
C THR A 200 25.19 10.39 6.43
N GLY A 201 24.77 11.58 5.97
CA GLY A 201 24.07 11.76 4.68
C GLY A 201 22.68 11.12 4.65
N ILE A 202 22.15 10.71 5.81
CA ILE A 202 20.79 10.12 5.93
C ILE A 202 19.81 11.24 6.26
N PRO A 203 18.74 11.44 5.49
CA PRO A 203 17.73 12.43 5.80
C PRO A 203 16.90 12.01 7.02
N PHE A 204 16.71 12.91 7.97
CA PHE A 204 15.82 12.70 9.09
C PHE A 204 14.38 12.92 8.67
N ARG A 205 13.52 11.94 8.97
CA ARG A 205 12.11 11.88 8.56
C ARG A 205 11.23 11.58 9.75
N VAL A 206 10.33 12.49 10.07
CA VAL A 206 9.42 12.37 11.24
C VAL A 206 8.22 11.48 10.90
N LEU A 207 7.65 11.65 9.71
CA LEU A 207 6.39 10.99 9.34
C LEU A 207 6.48 9.45 9.34
N PRO A 208 7.55 8.80 8.79
CA PRO A 208 7.72 7.36 8.93
C PRO A 208 7.82 6.88 10.38
N LEU A 209 8.44 7.67 11.26
CA LEU A 209 8.53 7.36 12.69
C LEU A 209 7.16 7.42 13.36
N VAL A 210 6.38 8.49 13.08
CA VAL A 210 5.00 8.63 13.58
C VAL A 210 4.13 7.47 13.08
N MET A 211 4.28 7.08 11.81
CA MET A 211 3.62 5.92 11.24
C MET A 211 3.97 4.63 12.00
N GLY A 212 5.26 4.37 12.24
CA GLY A 212 5.73 3.19 12.96
C GLY A 212 5.21 3.15 14.39
N ILE A 213 5.23 4.28 15.10
CA ILE A 213 4.68 4.41 16.45
C ILE A 213 3.17 4.17 16.45
N SER A 214 2.43 4.79 15.54
CA SER A 214 0.98 4.59 15.42
C SER A 214 0.63 3.12 15.18
N TRP A 215 1.38 2.45 14.31
CA TRP A 215 1.18 1.02 14.05
C TRP A 215 1.50 0.16 15.27
N PHE A 216 2.62 0.43 15.95
CA PHE A 216 2.99 -0.27 17.18
C PHE A 216 1.92 -0.14 18.27
N LEU A 217 1.34 1.06 18.42
CA LEU A 217 0.23 1.28 19.36
C LEU A 217 -1.00 0.48 18.96
N THR A 218 -1.41 0.53 17.70
CA THR A 218 -2.55 -0.25 17.18
C THR A 218 -2.33 -1.75 17.40
N GLN A 219 -1.11 -2.24 17.16
CA GLN A 219 -0.76 -3.65 17.38
C GLN A 219 -0.85 -4.05 18.86
N LYS A 220 -0.40 -3.18 19.78
CA LYS A 220 -0.53 -3.42 21.24
C LYS A 220 -1.98 -3.48 21.71
N LEU A 221 -2.86 -2.69 21.08
CA LEU A 221 -4.29 -2.69 21.38
C LEU A 221 -5.02 -3.89 20.77
N THR A 222 -4.43 -4.54 19.78
CA THR A 222 -4.99 -5.73 19.15
C THR A 222 -4.64 -6.97 19.98
N PRO A 223 -5.63 -7.76 20.44
CA PRO A 223 -5.35 -8.95 21.23
C PRO A 223 -4.49 -9.95 20.45
N PRO A 224 -3.51 -10.61 21.09
CA PRO A 224 -2.66 -11.59 20.43
C PRO A 224 -3.48 -12.77 19.93
N ASN A 225 -3.05 -13.40 18.84
CA ASN A 225 -3.65 -14.62 18.33
C ASN A 225 -3.22 -15.82 19.21
N PRO A 226 -4.11 -16.44 19.98
CA PRO A 226 -3.75 -17.54 20.91
C PRO A 226 -3.19 -18.79 20.21
N GLY A 227 -3.43 -18.93 18.90
CA GLY A 227 -2.95 -20.04 18.08
C GLY A 227 -1.63 -19.77 17.37
N ALA A 228 -1.10 -18.56 17.47
CA ALA A 228 0.18 -18.22 16.85
C ALA A 228 1.32 -18.93 17.59
N ASP A 229 2.28 -19.45 16.84
CA ASP A 229 3.52 -19.94 17.43
C ASP A 229 4.43 -18.76 17.85
N GLU A 230 5.51 -19.09 18.59
CA GLU A 230 6.44 -18.09 19.12
C GLU A 230 7.13 -17.30 17.97
N PHE A 231 7.48 -17.98 16.89
CA PHE A 231 8.12 -17.37 15.73
C PHE A 231 7.19 -16.38 15.03
N GLN A 232 5.94 -16.78 14.78
CA GLN A 232 4.92 -15.92 14.20
C GLN A 232 4.65 -14.70 15.08
N THR A 233 4.57 -14.89 16.39
CA THR A 233 4.35 -13.79 17.35
C THR A 233 5.51 -12.79 17.31
N LYS A 234 6.76 -13.26 17.26
CA LYS A 234 7.94 -12.40 17.12
C LYS A 234 7.94 -11.63 15.81
N ILE A 235 7.64 -12.28 14.67
CA ILE A 235 7.55 -11.60 13.37
C ILE A 235 6.54 -10.45 13.46
N PHE A 236 5.33 -10.71 13.95
CA PHE A 236 4.32 -9.67 14.11
C PHE A 236 4.79 -8.53 15.00
N GLN A 237 5.48 -8.83 16.09
CA GLN A 237 5.99 -7.82 17.03
C GLN A 237 7.00 -6.86 16.38
N TYR A 238 7.88 -7.36 15.50
CA TYR A 238 8.90 -6.54 14.83
C TYR A 238 8.43 -5.93 13.51
N MET A 239 7.25 -6.32 13.03
CA MET A 239 6.70 -5.84 11.77
C MET A 239 6.63 -4.30 11.66
N PRO A 240 6.18 -3.53 12.69
CA PRO A 240 6.16 -2.06 12.60
C PRO A 240 7.54 -1.45 12.34
N ILE A 241 8.59 -2.00 12.96
CA ILE A 241 9.97 -1.51 12.77
C ILE A 241 10.44 -1.82 11.35
N MET A 242 10.22 -3.04 10.88
CA MET A 242 10.60 -3.46 9.52
C MET A 242 9.93 -2.58 8.47
N PHE A 243 8.63 -2.33 8.61
CA PHE A 243 7.89 -1.49 7.66
C PHE A 243 8.29 0.00 7.76
N THR A 244 8.62 0.50 8.94
CA THR A 244 9.14 1.86 9.09
C THR A 244 10.42 2.05 8.26
N ILE A 245 11.34 1.08 8.32
CA ILE A 245 12.57 1.11 7.54
C ILE A 245 12.27 0.97 6.04
N MET A 246 11.40 0.04 5.67
CA MET A 246 11.03 -0.21 4.28
C MET A 246 10.34 1.02 3.65
N PHE A 247 9.52 1.71 4.39
CA PHE A 247 8.76 2.87 3.93
C PHE A 247 9.51 4.18 4.08
N TRP A 248 10.76 4.14 4.57
CA TRP A 248 11.58 5.34 4.75
C TRP A 248 11.73 6.18 3.47
N GLY A 249 11.76 5.54 2.30
CA GLY A 249 11.91 6.17 0.99
C GLY A 249 10.62 6.43 0.22
N LEU A 250 9.45 6.21 0.81
CA LEU A 250 8.17 6.40 0.12
C LEU A 250 7.68 7.86 0.16
N PRO A 251 6.82 8.27 -0.78
CA PRO A 251 6.21 9.58 -0.80
C PRO A 251 5.47 9.90 0.51
N SER A 252 5.63 11.14 0.99
CA SER A 252 5.05 11.60 2.25
C SER A 252 3.53 11.49 2.29
N GLY A 253 2.84 11.74 1.18
CA GLY A 253 1.39 11.59 1.09
C GLY A 253 0.92 10.16 1.34
N LEU A 254 1.69 9.15 0.92
CA LEU A 254 1.37 7.75 1.15
C LEU A 254 1.57 7.37 2.62
N ILE A 255 2.64 7.86 3.25
CA ILE A 255 2.90 7.63 4.67
C ILE A 255 1.87 8.36 5.53
N LEU A 256 1.45 9.56 5.13
CA LEU A 256 0.35 10.30 5.75
C LEU A 256 -0.94 9.46 5.73
N TYR A 257 -1.33 8.96 4.54
CA TYR A 257 -2.47 8.05 4.41
C TYR A 257 -2.37 6.86 5.38
N TRP A 258 -1.21 6.18 5.42
CA TRP A 258 -1.01 5.02 6.28
C TRP A 258 -1.10 5.39 7.76
N THR A 259 -0.49 6.49 8.16
CA THR A 259 -0.52 6.99 9.54
C THR A 259 -1.95 7.27 10.00
N ILE A 260 -2.70 8.04 9.22
CA ILE A 260 -4.11 8.35 9.51
C ILE A 260 -4.95 7.08 9.54
N SER A 261 -4.70 6.17 8.59
CA SER A 261 -5.36 4.87 8.52
C SER A 261 -5.14 4.03 9.79
N ASN A 262 -3.93 4.03 10.36
CA ASN A 262 -3.63 3.35 11.62
C ASN A 262 -4.33 4.00 12.83
N VAL A 263 -4.33 5.34 12.88
CA VAL A 263 -4.95 6.08 13.99
C VAL A 263 -6.46 5.84 14.06
N ILE A 264 -7.12 5.68 12.91
CA ILE A 264 -8.58 5.45 12.83
C ILE A 264 -8.93 3.96 13.03
N SER A 265 -7.97 3.06 12.87
CA SER A 265 -8.17 1.61 12.96
C SER A 265 -8.30 1.13 14.38
#